data_5f9eb8be9a83b860b4194bce1d5dc548
#
_entry.id   5f9eb8be9a83b860b4194bce1d5dc548
#
_cell.length_a   1.000
_cell.length_b   1.000
_cell.length_c   1.000
_cell.angle_alpha   90.00
_cell.angle_beta   90.00
_cell.angle_gamma   90.00
#
_symmetry.space_group_name_H-M   'P 1'
#
loop_
_entity.id
_entity.type
_entity.pdbx_description
1 polymer ?
#
loop_
_entity_poly.entity_id
_entity_poly.type
_entity_poly.pdbx_seq_one_letter_code
_entity_poly.pdbx_strand_id
1 'polypeptide(L)'
;ALRDPNVDGAPIIAVQDVVGIDEFTSAEIDTLCAQIFTTQDAEHPGVNALKSQGRHAIHGPIQVLNYSYFEKDFPDTFRTAASIRDEFVERRWDKVVAFQTRNPMHRAHEELCKMALADTDADGVLIHMLLGKLKAGDIPAPVRDASIRKMVDLYFPENTVMITGYGFDMLYAGPREAILHAVF
;
A
#
# COMPACT_ATOMS: atom_id res chain seq x y z
N ALA A 1 14.00 -9.34 -16.33
CA ALA A 1 13.76 -9.53 -14.90
C ALA A 1 13.57 -8.17 -14.23
N LEU A 2 12.59 -8.09 -13.35
CA LEU A 2 12.35 -6.92 -12.49
C LEU A 2 13.07 -7.13 -11.15
N ARG A 3 13.68 -6.08 -10.64
CA ARG A 3 14.50 -6.13 -9.43
C ARG A 3 14.01 -5.09 -8.42
N ASP A 4 14.18 -5.38 -7.13
CA ASP A 4 13.92 -4.38 -6.09
C ASP A 4 15.16 -3.50 -5.88
N PRO A 5 15.11 -2.21 -6.26
CA PRO A 5 16.23 -1.29 -6.09
C PRO A 5 16.42 -0.85 -4.63
N ASN A 6 15.48 -1.19 -3.74
CA ASN A 6 15.48 -0.77 -2.34
C ASN A 6 16.23 -1.74 -1.43
N VAL A 7 16.63 -2.90 -1.96
CA VAL A 7 17.34 -3.96 -1.23
C VAL A 7 18.74 -4.12 -1.79
N ASP A 8 19.73 -4.28 -0.90
CA ASP A 8 21.12 -4.53 -1.29
C ASP A 8 21.22 -5.73 -2.24
N GLY A 9 21.98 -5.56 -3.31
CA GLY A 9 22.10 -6.56 -4.36
C GLY A 9 20.95 -6.60 -5.37
N ALA A 10 19.94 -5.73 -5.21
CA ALA A 10 18.78 -5.60 -6.09
C ALA A 10 18.23 -6.97 -6.54
N PRO A 11 17.68 -7.78 -5.60
CA PRO A 11 17.21 -9.14 -5.91
C PRO A 11 16.12 -9.12 -6.98
N ILE A 12 16.05 -10.19 -7.76
CA ILE A 12 14.99 -10.37 -8.74
C ILE A 12 13.70 -10.70 -8.00
N ILE A 13 12.66 -9.91 -8.24
CA ILE A 13 11.33 -10.09 -7.63
C ILE A 13 10.27 -10.58 -8.63
N ALA A 14 10.47 -10.31 -9.91
CA ALA A 14 9.54 -10.75 -10.95
C ALA A 14 10.22 -10.89 -12.31
N VAL A 15 9.54 -11.58 -13.22
CA VAL A 15 9.89 -11.64 -14.64
C VAL A 15 8.73 -11.09 -15.45
N GLN A 16 9.03 -10.25 -16.42
CA GLN A 16 8.05 -9.71 -17.36
C GLN A 16 8.38 -10.16 -18.79
N ASP A 17 7.38 -10.69 -19.48
CA ASP A 17 7.42 -10.93 -20.91
C ASP A 17 7.07 -9.64 -21.61
N VAL A 18 8.09 -8.94 -22.14
CA VAL A 18 7.89 -7.63 -22.78
C VAL A 18 7.24 -7.83 -24.14
N VAL A 19 6.00 -7.36 -24.30
CA VAL A 19 5.25 -7.41 -25.56
C VAL A 19 5.26 -6.07 -26.29
N GLY A 20 5.60 -4.98 -25.61
CA GLY A 20 5.77 -3.66 -26.23
C GLY A 20 6.55 -2.70 -25.35
N ILE A 21 7.04 -1.65 -26.00
CA ILE A 21 7.75 -0.54 -25.39
C ILE A 21 7.17 0.73 -25.97
N ASP A 22 6.62 1.57 -25.11
CA ASP A 22 6.10 2.89 -25.47
C ASP A 22 7.12 3.97 -25.09
N GLU A 23 7.30 4.95 -25.96
CA GLU A 23 8.12 6.11 -25.68
C GLU A 23 7.23 7.35 -25.53
N PHE A 24 7.37 8.05 -24.42
CA PHE A 24 6.65 9.28 -24.11
C PHE A 24 7.49 10.51 -24.45
N THR A 25 6.88 11.49 -25.08
CA THR A 25 7.45 12.85 -25.21
C THR A 25 7.43 13.56 -23.84
N SER A 26 8.25 14.60 -23.69
CA SER A 26 8.22 15.43 -22.48
C SER A 26 6.85 16.08 -22.25
N ALA A 27 6.15 16.47 -23.32
CA ALA A 27 4.81 17.07 -23.24
C ALA A 27 3.75 16.06 -22.74
N GLU A 28 3.85 14.79 -23.13
CA GLU A 28 2.98 13.73 -22.62
C GLU A 28 3.26 13.45 -21.14
N ILE A 29 4.52 13.40 -20.71
CA ILE A 29 4.88 13.26 -19.30
C ILE A 29 4.34 14.44 -18.48
N ASP A 30 4.47 15.68 -18.96
CA ASP A 30 3.91 16.85 -18.28
C ASP A 30 2.39 16.78 -18.19
N THR A 31 1.72 16.26 -19.23
CA THR A 31 0.28 16.03 -19.23
C THR A 31 -0.11 14.97 -18.21
N LEU A 32 0.63 13.85 -18.14
CA LEU A 32 0.43 12.80 -17.13
C LEU A 32 0.62 13.36 -15.71
N CYS A 33 1.66 14.16 -15.48
CA CYS A 33 1.87 14.82 -14.18
C CYS A 33 0.65 15.66 -13.78
N ALA A 34 0.17 16.51 -14.67
CA ALA A 34 -1.00 17.37 -14.41
C ALA A 34 -2.26 16.55 -14.12
N GLN A 35 -2.46 15.45 -14.84
CA GLN A 35 -3.63 14.60 -14.68
C GLN A 35 -3.58 13.71 -13.42
N ILE A 36 -2.41 13.19 -13.06
CA ILE A 36 -2.23 12.29 -11.92
C ILE A 36 -2.10 13.07 -10.62
N PHE A 37 -1.21 14.07 -10.59
CA PHE A 37 -0.84 14.80 -9.38
C PHE A 37 -1.53 16.16 -9.25
N THR A 38 -2.29 16.58 -10.25
CA THR A 38 -2.90 17.93 -10.34
C THR A 38 -1.87 19.09 -10.37
N THR A 39 -0.61 18.78 -10.58
CA THR A 39 0.51 19.72 -10.66
C THR A 39 1.59 19.18 -11.57
N GLN A 40 2.44 20.07 -12.08
CA GLN A 40 3.67 19.73 -12.82
C GLN A 40 4.94 20.18 -12.05
N ASP A 41 4.75 20.65 -10.82
CA ASP A 41 5.83 21.16 -9.98
C ASP A 41 6.82 20.03 -9.65
N ALA A 42 8.09 20.22 -10.02
CA ALA A 42 9.16 19.26 -9.79
C ALA A 42 9.49 19.04 -8.30
N GLU A 43 9.11 19.96 -7.42
CA GLU A 43 9.24 19.80 -5.97
C GLU A 43 8.21 18.81 -5.39
N HIS A 44 7.13 18.51 -6.14
CA HIS A 44 6.16 17.51 -5.73
C HIS A 44 6.75 16.10 -5.84
N PRO A 45 6.74 15.27 -4.75
CA PRO A 45 7.42 13.98 -4.72
C PRO A 45 7.02 13.02 -5.86
N GLY A 46 5.72 12.93 -6.16
CA GLY A 46 5.22 12.07 -7.23
C GLY A 46 5.62 12.55 -8.62
N VAL A 47 5.60 13.86 -8.87
CA VAL A 47 6.07 14.45 -10.14
C VAL A 47 7.55 14.19 -10.32
N ASN A 48 8.36 14.41 -9.29
CA ASN A 48 9.79 14.14 -9.33
C ASN A 48 10.05 12.65 -9.62
N ALA A 49 9.38 11.75 -8.93
CA ALA A 49 9.50 10.31 -9.14
C ALA A 49 9.16 9.92 -10.58
N LEU A 50 8.02 10.38 -11.13
CA LEU A 50 7.60 10.05 -12.49
C LEU A 50 8.61 10.60 -13.54
N LYS A 51 9.04 11.84 -13.41
CA LYS A 51 10.00 12.46 -14.35
C LYS A 51 11.38 11.79 -14.30
N SER A 52 11.79 11.26 -13.14
CA SER A 52 13.09 10.58 -12.97
C SER A 52 13.12 9.15 -13.51
N GLN A 53 11.97 8.50 -13.74
CA GLN A 53 11.89 7.15 -14.31
C GLN A 53 12.24 7.05 -15.80
N GLY A 54 12.40 8.19 -16.47
CA GLY A 54 12.69 8.25 -17.90
C GLY A 54 11.43 8.33 -18.76
N ARG A 55 11.57 8.01 -20.05
CA ARG A 55 10.51 8.20 -21.05
C ARG A 55 9.96 6.93 -21.66
N HIS A 56 10.46 5.77 -21.27
CA HIS A 56 10.02 4.50 -21.82
C HIS A 56 9.20 3.71 -20.81
N ALA A 57 8.05 3.23 -21.23
CA ALA A 57 7.26 2.27 -20.49
C ALA A 57 7.28 0.90 -21.20
N ILE A 58 7.60 -0.14 -20.46
CA ILE A 58 7.51 -1.50 -20.94
C ILE A 58 6.21 -2.11 -20.45
N HIS A 59 5.55 -2.92 -21.30
CA HIS A 59 4.33 -3.60 -20.91
C HIS A 59 4.33 -5.07 -21.36
N GLY A 60 3.54 -5.89 -20.66
CA GLY A 60 3.39 -7.32 -20.91
C GLY A 60 3.09 -8.10 -19.64
N PRO A 61 2.79 -9.41 -19.74
CA PRO A 61 2.53 -10.26 -18.60
C PRO A 61 3.69 -10.29 -17.61
N ILE A 62 3.36 -10.31 -16.30
CA ILE A 62 4.33 -10.35 -15.19
C ILE A 62 4.10 -11.63 -14.39
N GLN A 63 5.20 -12.33 -14.09
CA GLN A 63 5.23 -13.42 -13.13
C GLN A 63 5.99 -12.96 -11.89
N VAL A 64 5.30 -12.85 -10.76
CA VAL A 64 5.89 -12.52 -9.47
C VAL A 64 6.57 -13.75 -8.91
N LEU A 65 7.81 -13.61 -8.44
CA LEU A 65 8.64 -14.70 -7.90
C LEU A 65 8.71 -14.66 -6.38
N ASN A 66 8.71 -13.46 -5.79
CA ASN A 66 8.72 -13.25 -4.35
C ASN A 66 8.25 -11.82 -4.02
N TYR A 67 8.03 -11.57 -2.74
CA TYR A 67 7.56 -10.27 -2.21
C TYR A 67 8.69 -9.44 -1.58
N SER A 68 9.93 -9.62 -2.06
CA SER A 68 11.09 -8.87 -1.58
C SER A 68 11.33 -9.08 -0.07
N TYR A 69 11.57 -8.00 0.66
CA TYR A 69 11.88 -8.03 2.09
C TYR A 69 10.62 -8.10 2.98
N PHE A 70 9.43 -7.85 2.44
CA PHE A 70 8.21 -7.67 3.23
C PHE A 70 7.85 -8.89 4.07
N GLU A 71 7.94 -10.11 3.52
CA GLU A 71 7.64 -11.34 4.26
C GLU A 71 8.63 -11.58 5.41
N LYS A 72 9.91 -11.21 5.20
CA LYS A 72 10.96 -11.41 6.19
C LYS A 72 10.91 -10.36 7.29
N ASP A 73 10.73 -9.09 6.92
CA ASP A 73 10.82 -7.97 7.85
C ASP A 73 9.50 -7.72 8.59
N PHE A 74 8.38 -8.19 8.04
CA PHE A 74 7.04 -8.03 8.60
C PHE A 74 6.22 -9.34 8.62
N PRO A 75 6.76 -10.44 9.19
CA PRO A 75 6.13 -11.77 9.09
C PRO A 75 4.72 -11.84 9.70
N ASP A 76 4.46 -11.04 10.73
CA ASP A 76 3.17 -11.01 11.43
C ASP A 76 2.17 -10.00 10.82
N THR A 77 2.60 -9.20 9.85
CA THR A 77 1.80 -8.09 9.30
C THR A 77 1.60 -8.21 7.80
N PHE A 78 2.63 -8.55 7.04
CA PHE A 78 2.52 -8.71 5.60
C PHE A 78 1.67 -9.94 5.25
N ARG A 79 0.68 -9.73 4.38
CA ARG A 79 -0.18 -10.77 3.83
C ARG A 79 -0.48 -10.50 2.36
N THR A 80 -0.69 -11.55 1.61
CA THR A 80 -1.23 -11.46 0.25
C THR A 80 -2.75 -11.29 0.29
N ALA A 81 -3.34 -10.78 -0.79
CA ALA A 81 -4.80 -10.71 -0.88
C ALA A 81 -5.49 -12.08 -0.75
N ALA A 82 -4.84 -13.15 -1.23
CA ALA A 82 -5.35 -14.51 -1.07
C ALA A 82 -5.38 -14.91 0.41
N SER A 83 -4.25 -14.76 1.13
CA SER A 83 -4.19 -15.12 2.55
C SER A 83 -5.10 -14.27 3.44
N ILE A 84 -5.36 -13.00 3.07
CA ILE A 84 -6.35 -12.17 3.77
C ILE A 84 -7.76 -12.75 3.61
N ARG A 85 -8.14 -13.16 2.39
CA ARG A 85 -9.45 -13.78 2.15
C ARG A 85 -9.61 -15.11 2.89
N ASP A 86 -8.57 -15.94 2.91
CA ASP A 86 -8.58 -17.19 3.65
C ASP A 86 -8.78 -16.93 5.15
N GLU A 87 -8.08 -15.95 5.73
CA GLU A 87 -8.25 -15.58 7.13
C GLU A 87 -9.65 -14.99 7.44
N PHE A 88 -10.29 -14.29 6.51
CA PHE A 88 -11.69 -13.87 6.68
C PHE A 88 -12.62 -15.06 6.83
N VAL A 89 -12.44 -16.11 6.03
CA VAL A 89 -13.22 -17.35 6.13
C VAL A 89 -12.98 -18.05 7.49
N GLU A 90 -11.73 -18.16 7.92
CA GLU A 90 -11.36 -18.73 9.21
C GLU A 90 -11.99 -17.98 10.40
N ARG A 91 -12.01 -16.64 10.32
CA ARG A 91 -12.63 -15.76 11.32
C ARG A 91 -14.16 -15.73 11.24
N ARG A 92 -14.77 -16.30 10.18
CA ARG A 92 -16.21 -16.22 9.87
C ARG A 92 -16.68 -14.78 9.66
N TRP A 93 -15.88 -13.99 8.95
CA TRP A 93 -16.20 -12.63 8.58
C TRP A 93 -16.76 -12.59 7.17
N ASP A 94 -18.04 -12.28 7.03
CA ASP A 94 -18.71 -12.12 5.73
C ASP A 94 -18.66 -10.67 5.26
N LYS A 95 -18.67 -9.73 6.20
CA LYS A 95 -18.69 -8.30 5.94
C LYS A 95 -17.54 -7.60 6.66
N VAL A 96 -16.66 -6.97 5.90
CA VAL A 96 -15.45 -6.35 6.41
C VAL A 96 -15.36 -4.90 5.97
N VAL A 97 -15.04 -3.99 6.90
CA VAL A 97 -14.64 -2.63 6.56
C VAL A 97 -13.12 -2.54 6.54
N ALA A 98 -12.56 -1.90 5.52
CA ALA A 98 -11.13 -1.68 5.41
C ALA A 98 -10.77 -0.25 5.86
N PHE A 99 -9.77 -0.15 6.71
CA PHE A 99 -9.18 1.11 7.13
C PHE A 99 -7.71 1.12 6.74
N GLN A 100 -7.36 1.94 5.77
CA GLN A 100 -6.00 2.01 5.28
C GLN A 100 -5.25 3.18 5.91
N THR A 101 -4.01 2.95 6.36
CA THR A 101 -3.22 3.98 7.01
C THR A 101 -1.72 3.88 6.69
N ARG A 102 -1.07 5.02 6.65
CA ARG A 102 0.39 5.17 6.64
C ARG A 102 0.93 5.86 7.90
N ASN A 103 0.07 6.12 8.86
CA ASN A 103 0.39 6.82 10.11
C ASN A 103 0.11 5.94 11.32
N PRO A 104 0.73 6.22 12.48
CA PRO A 104 0.28 5.68 13.76
C PRO A 104 -1.19 6.05 14.00
N MET A 105 -1.96 5.12 14.53
CA MET A 105 -3.35 5.38 14.86
C MET A 105 -3.49 6.04 16.24
N HIS A 106 -4.54 6.85 16.39
CA HIS A 106 -4.91 7.53 17.63
C HIS A 106 -6.43 7.46 17.84
N ARG A 107 -6.94 8.02 18.95
CA ARG A 107 -8.35 7.92 19.36
C ARG A 107 -9.38 8.23 18.27
N ALA A 108 -9.13 9.23 17.43
CA ALA A 108 -10.04 9.54 16.32
C ALA A 108 -10.11 8.42 15.27
N HIS A 109 -9.00 7.75 14.98
CA HIS A 109 -9.00 6.59 14.06
C HIS A 109 -9.71 5.38 14.67
N GLU A 110 -9.53 5.15 15.98
CA GLU A 110 -10.25 4.12 16.72
C GLU A 110 -11.76 4.33 16.63
N GLU A 111 -12.22 5.55 16.97
CA GLU A 111 -13.65 5.88 16.90
C GLU A 111 -14.19 5.74 15.48
N LEU A 112 -13.43 6.19 14.46
CA LEU A 112 -13.82 6.01 13.07
C LEU A 112 -14.01 4.53 12.69
N CYS A 113 -13.11 3.67 13.11
CA CYS A 113 -13.24 2.22 12.88
C CYS A 113 -14.47 1.63 13.59
N LYS A 114 -14.73 2.05 14.84
CA LYS A 114 -15.91 1.60 15.61
C LYS A 114 -17.22 2.09 14.99
N MET A 115 -17.27 3.34 14.54
CA MET A 115 -18.42 3.88 13.83
C MET A 115 -18.66 3.11 12.53
N ALA A 116 -17.59 2.84 11.76
CA ALA A 116 -17.72 2.10 10.51
C ALA A 116 -18.23 0.66 10.73
N LEU A 117 -17.77 -0.01 11.78
CA LEU A 117 -18.30 -1.32 12.18
C LEU A 117 -19.82 -1.24 12.47
N ALA A 118 -20.22 -0.30 13.30
CA ALA A 118 -21.61 -0.14 13.72
C ALA A 118 -22.53 0.28 12.56
N ASP A 119 -22.13 1.28 11.76
CA ASP A 119 -22.95 1.82 10.68
C ASP A 119 -23.12 0.84 9.53
N THR A 120 -22.19 -0.06 9.33
CA THR A 120 -22.24 -1.06 8.25
C THR A 120 -22.66 -2.44 8.71
N ASP A 121 -22.81 -2.68 10.02
CA ASP A 121 -23.05 -4.01 10.59
C ASP A 121 -21.99 -5.02 10.08
N ALA A 122 -20.74 -4.63 10.18
CA ALA A 122 -19.61 -5.43 9.71
C ALA A 122 -19.08 -6.34 10.83
N ASP A 123 -18.57 -7.51 10.44
CA ASP A 123 -18.00 -8.52 11.36
C ASP A 123 -16.62 -8.09 11.87
N GLY A 124 -15.90 -7.31 11.08
CA GLY A 124 -14.56 -6.89 11.45
C GLY A 124 -14.00 -5.71 10.65
N VAL A 125 -12.88 -5.19 11.16
CA VAL A 125 -12.07 -4.15 10.51
C VAL A 125 -10.76 -4.75 10.05
N LEU A 126 -10.46 -4.59 8.76
CA LEU A 126 -9.12 -4.78 8.22
C LEU A 126 -8.34 -3.46 8.34
N ILE A 127 -7.42 -3.38 9.28
CA ILE A 127 -6.44 -2.28 9.32
C ILE A 127 -5.31 -2.63 8.37
N HIS A 128 -5.23 -1.94 7.25
CA HIS A 128 -4.28 -2.19 6.19
C HIS A 128 -3.17 -1.13 6.23
N MET A 129 -2.01 -1.49 6.77
CA MET A 129 -0.90 -0.57 6.98
C MET A 129 0.05 -0.59 5.78
N LEU A 130 0.44 0.57 5.28
CA LEU A 130 1.46 0.70 4.25
C LEU A 130 2.83 0.35 4.81
N LEU A 131 3.49 -0.65 4.23
CA LEU A 131 4.82 -1.11 4.63
C LEU A 131 5.96 -0.49 3.81
N GLY A 132 5.66 -0.07 2.59
CA GLY A 132 6.63 0.49 1.67
C GLY A 132 7.22 1.83 2.11
N LYS A 133 7.99 2.43 1.22
CA LYS A 133 8.70 3.69 1.49
C LYS A 133 7.76 4.88 1.66
N LEU A 134 8.12 5.72 2.59
CA LEU A 134 7.51 7.00 2.88
C LEU A 134 8.54 8.12 2.66
N LYS A 135 8.06 9.36 2.62
CA LYS A 135 8.95 10.52 2.57
C LYS A 135 9.73 10.70 3.87
N ALA A 136 10.82 11.43 3.82
CA ALA A 136 11.60 11.80 4.99
C ALA A 136 10.73 12.51 6.06
N GLY A 137 10.87 12.10 7.32
CA GLY A 137 10.09 12.62 8.45
C GLY A 137 8.81 11.85 8.77
N ASP A 138 8.36 10.93 7.93
CA ASP A 138 7.25 10.04 8.27
C ASP A 138 7.70 8.96 9.27
N ILE A 139 6.73 8.45 10.05
CA ILE A 139 7.01 7.48 11.11
C ILE A 139 7.34 6.10 10.51
N PRO A 140 8.43 5.44 10.92
CA PRO A 140 8.82 4.12 10.41
C PRO A 140 7.76 3.04 10.63
N ALA A 141 7.68 2.06 9.72
CA ALA A 141 6.69 0.99 9.77
C ALA A 141 6.69 0.19 11.09
N PRO A 142 7.83 -0.19 11.70
CA PRO A 142 7.81 -0.90 12.98
C PRO A 142 7.17 -0.11 14.12
N VAL A 143 7.36 1.20 14.14
CA VAL A 143 6.74 2.08 15.17
C VAL A 143 5.24 2.19 14.95
N ARG A 144 4.80 2.29 13.69
CA ARG A 144 3.38 2.31 13.32
C ARG A 144 2.71 1.00 13.71
N ASP A 145 3.31 -0.14 13.35
CA ASP A 145 2.81 -1.48 13.67
C ASP A 145 2.63 -1.65 15.19
N ALA A 146 3.66 -1.36 15.97
CA ALA A 146 3.60 -1.45 17.42
C ALA A 146 2.50 -0.55 18.03
N SER A 147 2.34 0.67 17.51
CA SER A 147 1.30 1.60 17.95
C SER A 147 -0.10 1.09 17.63
N ILE A 148 -0.31 0.56 16.42
CA ILE A 148 -1.61 0.03 15.98
C ILE A 148 -1.98 -1.21 16.79
N ARG A 149 -1.06 -2.16 16.98
CA ARG A 149 -1.29 -3.36 17.81
C ARG A 149 -1.69 -2.99 19.22
N LYS A 150 -0.94 -2.09 19.86
CA LYS A 150 -1.27 -1.64 21.21
C LYS A 150 -2.64 -0.98 21.30
N MET A 151 -3.03 -0.19 20.30
CA MET A 151 -4.37 0.40 20.25
C MET A 151 -5.45 -0.67 20.10
N VAL A 152 -5.25 -1.65 19.24
CA VAL A 152 -6.20 -2.75 19.04
C VAL A 152 -6.37 -3.55 20.33
N ASP A 153 -5.26 -3.94 20.96
CA ASP A 153 -5.28 -4.71 22.23
C ASP A 153 -6.01 -4.00 23.37
N LEU A 154 -5.93 -2.65 23.42
CA LEU A 154 -6.53 -1.88 24.49
C LEU A 154 -8.00 -1.51 24.26
N TYR A 155 -8.44 -1.39 23.01
CA TYR A 155 -9.70 -0.69 22.71
C TYR A 155 -10.66 -1.44 21.79
N PHE A 156 -10.25 -2.59 21.23
CA PHE A 156 -11.11 -3.40 20.39
C PHE A 156 -11.39 -4.76 21.03
N PRO A 157 -12.61 -5.31 20.89
CA PRO A 157 -12.88 -6.67 21.28
C PRO A 157 -12.03 -7.69 20.52
N GLU A 158 -11.80 -8.83 21.12
CA GLU A 158 -11.14 -9.96 20.43
C GLU A 158 -11.87 -10.33 19.15
N ASN A 159 -11.12 -10.76 18.14
CA ASN A 159 -11.61 -11.17 16.83
C ASN A 159 -12.44 -10.14 16.06
N THR A 160 -12.23 -8.83 16.32
CA THR A 160 -12.90 -7.75 15.55
C THR A 160 -11.95 -6.94 14.66
N VAL A 161 -10.64 -7.13 14.81
CA VAL A 161 -9.64 -6.42 13.99
C VAL A 161 -8.62 -7.39 13.43
N MET A 162 -8.34 -7.25 12.16
CA MET A 162 -7.18 -7.85 11.49
C MET A 162 -6.21 -6.73 11.12
N ILE A 163 -4.96 -6.87 11.55
CA ILE A 163 -3.89 -5.94 11.16
C ILE A 163 -3.09 -6.60 10.06
N THR A 164 -3.03 -5.96 8.90
CA THR A 164 -2.21 -6.40 7.78
C THR A 164 -1.38 -5.25 7.24
N GLY A 165 -0.42 -5.58 6.39
CA GLY A 165 0.37 -4.60 5.70
C GLY A 165 0.55 -4.96 4.24
N TYR A 166 0.68 -3.95 3.40
CA TYR A 166 0.91 -4.12 1.98
C TYR A 166 2.22 -3.46 1.55
N GLY A 167 2.93 -4.16 0.68
CA GLY A 167 4.23 -3.75 0.17
C GLY A 167 4.08 -2.76 -0.99
N PHE A 168 3.78 -1.51 -0.68
CA PHE A 168 3.56 -0.46 -1.65
C PHE A 168 4.25 0.83 -1.22
N ASP A 169 4.86 1.54 -2.16
CA ASP A 169 5.47 2.84 -1.91
C ASP A 169 4.45 3.95 -2.20
N MET A 170 4.44 5.00 -1.38
CA MET A 170 3.55 6.14 -1.62
C MET A 170 3.88 6.86 -2.93
N LEU A 171 2.83 7.10 -3.74
CA LEU A 171 2.93 7.83 -5.00
C LEU A 171 2.61 9.32 -4.86
N TYR A 172 1.94 9.70 -3.78
CA TYR A 172 1.47 11.09 -3.51
C TYR A 172 0.52 11.63 -4.60
N ALA A 173 -0.30 10.72 -5.15
CA ALA A 173 -1.23 11.01 -6.25
C ALA A 173 -2.65 11.43 -5.78
N GLY A 174 -2.79 11.80 -4.51
CA GLY A 174 -4.05 12.33 -3.95
C GLY A 174 -5.25 11.38 -4.13
N PRO A 175 -6.39 11.88 -4.68
CA PRO A 175 -7.59 11.06 -4.85
C PRO A 175 -7.39 9.82 -5.73
N ARG A 176 -6.53 9.89 -6.72
CA ARG A 176 -6.22 8.74 -7.59
C ARG A 176 -5.49 7.63 -6.83
N GLU A 177 -4.59 8.00 -5.94
CA GLU A 177 -3.92 7.04 -5.07
C GLU A 177 -4.88 6.43 -4.04
N ALA A 178 -5.83 7.21 -3.52
CA ALA A 178 -6.85 6.69 -2.63
C ALA A 178 -7.72 5.61 -3.31
N ILE A 179 -8.07 5.81 -4.58
CA ILE A 179 -8.78 4.79 -5.38
C ILE A 179 -7.89 3.57 -5.63
N LEU A 180 -6.61 3.77 -5.96
CA LEU A 180 -5.66 2.67 -6.14
C LEU A 180 -5.53 1.83 -4.87
N HIS A 181 -5.45 2.47 -3.71
CA HIS A 181 -5.39 1.78 -2.43
C HIS A 181 -6.67 1.01 -2.08
N ALA A 182 -7.82 1.39 -2.63
CA ALA A 182 -9.06 0.63 -2.47
C ALA A 182 -9.12 -0.62 -3.37
N VAL A 183 -8.26 -0.70 -4.39
CA VAL A 183 -8.16 -1.86 -5.29
C VAL A 183 -7.20 -2.91 -4.72
N PHE A 184 -6.21 -2.48 -3.94
CA PHE A 184 -5.29 -3.37 -3.24
C PHE A 184 -5.97 -4.11 -2.09
#